data_70f006b98d36f552beb83f88fb429c36
#
_entry.id   70f006b98d36f552beb83f88fb429c36
#
_cell.length_a   1.000
_cell.length_b   1.000
_cell.length_c   1.000
_cell.angle_alpha   90.00
_cell.angle_beta   90.00
_cell.angle_gamma   90.00
#
_symmetry.space_group_name_H-M   'P 1'
#
loop_
_entity.id
_entity.type
_entity.pdbx_description
1 polymer ?
#
loop_
_entity_poly.entity_id
_entity_poly.type
_entity_poly.pdbx_seq_one_letter_code
_entity_poly.pdbx_strand_id
1 'polypeptide(L)'
;MRPTRLEVFDFDNTLFRSPEKPAGWPEGKGWWGRPESLQEPCVPARPGEDWWIEGTVTEARRAIDDPDTLAVLMTGRLVKRFTERVRDLLGQMSLEFDEVHLTPGGGTLPFKLDMILRILEQRPEIEYVRIWDDREEHMPEFARVLDETGVPYELRLVDADMKEALC
;
A
#
# COMPACT_ATOMS: atom_id res chain seq x y z
N MET A 1 5.71 6.40 24.16
CA MET A 1 5.25 7.65 23.53
C MET A 1 4.30 7.36 22.41
N ARG A 2 3.26 8.18 22.25
CA ARG A 2 2.32 8.04 21.14
C ARG A 2 2.89 8.71 19.90
N PRO A 3 2.78 8.10 18.72
CA PRO A 3 3.25 8.72 17.48
C PRO A 3 2.46 9.99 17.17
N THR A 4 3.15 10.98 16.63
CA THR A 4 2.57 12.27 16.22
C THR A 4 2.47 12.39 14.70
N ARG A 5 3.00 11.40 13.96
CA ARG A 5 3.00 11.36 12.51
C ARG A 5 2.36 10.07 12.02
N LEU A 6 1.64 10.16 10.92
CA LEU A 6 1.09 9.02 10.20
C LEU A 6 1.74 8.96 8.82
N GLU A 7 2.34 7.82 8.48
CA GLU A 7 2.77 7.55 7.10
C GLU A 7 2.05 6.32 6.58
N VAL A 8 1.37 6.50 5.47
CA VAL A 8 0.56 5.48 4.83
C VAL A 8 1.25 5.05 3.54
N PHE A 9 1.43 3.75 3.38
CA PHE A 9 2.05 3.16 2.19
C PHE A 9 1.06 2.24 1.50
N ASP A 10 0.83 2.47 0.21
CA ASP A 10 0.17 1.51 -0.66
C ASP A 10 1.13 0.36 -0.94
N PHE A 11 0.62 -0.77 -1.40
CA PHE A 11 1.43 -1.96 -1.67
C PHE A 11 1.78 -2.10 -3.16
N ASP A 12 0.76 -2.36 -4.00
CA ASP A 12 0.97 -2.62 -5.43
C ASP A 12 1.53 -1.39 -6.14
N ASN A 13 2.66 -1.56 -6.79
CA ASN A 13 3.37 -0.51 -7.55
C ASN A 13 3.74 0.74 -6.76
N THR A 14 3.71 0.60 -5.45
CA THR A 14 4.24 1.60 -4.50
C THR A 14 5.44 1.02 -3.76
N LEU A 15 5.29 -0.15 -3.14
CA LEU A 15 6.38 -0.91 -2.51
C LEU A 15 6.83 -2.08 -3.37
N PHE A 16 5.89 -2.81 -3.93
CA PHE A 16 6.10 -4.03 -4.69
C PHE A 16 5.70 -3.82 -6.15
N ARG A 17 6.52 -4.31 -7.09
CA ARG A 17 6.24 -4.23 -8.53
C ARG A 17 5.27 -5.34 -8.93
N SER A 18 4.00 -5.17 -8.61
CA SER A 18 2.96 -6.13 -8.97
C SER A 18 2.79 -6.14 -10.49
N PRO A 19 2.80 -7.32 -11.13
CA PRO A 19 2.83 -7.39 -12.58
C PRO A 19 1.49 -7.02 -13.22
N GLU A 20 1.56 -6.52 -14.45
CA GLU A 20 0.38 -6.35 -15.29
C GLU A 20 -0.20 -7.72 -15.65
N LYS A 21 -1.47 -7.73 -16.04
CA LYS A 21 -2.10 -8.96 -16.53
C LYS A 21 -1.30 -9.52 -17.70
N PRO A 22 -1.08 -10.85 -17.75
CA PRO A 22 -0.32 -11.44 -18.83
C PRO A 22 -1.03 -11.31 -20.17
N ALA A 23 -0.23 -11.32 -21.26
CA ALA A 23 -0.78 -11.36 -22.61
C ALA A 23 -1.71 -12.58 -22.75
N GLY A 24 -2.88 -12.38 -23.38
CA GLY A 24 -3.87 -13.43 -23.54
C GLY A 24 -4.75 -13.69 -22.32
N TRP A 25 -4.63 -12.89 -21.27
CA TRP A 25 -5.54 -12.97 -20.13
C TRP A 25 -6.98 -12.69 -20.60
N PRO A 26 -7.96 -13.55 -20.24
CA PRO A 26 -9.32 -13.41 -20.75
C PRO A 26 -9.97 -12.07 -20.34
N GLU A 27 -10.61 -11.41 -21.29
CA GLU A 27 -11.39 -10.20 -20.97
C GLU A 27 -12.53 -10.52 -19.99
N GLY A 28 -12.84 -9.57 -19.14
CA GLY A 28 -13.89 -9.71 -18.13
C GLY A 28 -13.48 -10.55 -16.92
N LYS A 29 -12.30 -11.16 -16.91
CA LYS A 29 -11.77 -11.84 -15.73
C LYS A 29 -10.80 -10.89 -15.03
N GLY A 30 -11.18 -10.41 -13.86
CA GLY A 30 -10.35 -9.51 -13.08
C GLY A 30 -8.98 -10.12 -12.78
N TRP A 31 -7.92 -9.37 -13.08
CA TRP A 31 -6.56 -9.81 -12.81
C TRP A 31 -6.17 -9.61 -11.36
N TRP A 32 -6.42 -8.42 -10.85
CA TRP A 32 -5.97 -8.00 -9.50
C TRP A 32 -6.63 -8.78 -8.36
N GLY A 33 -7.77 -9.37 -8.61
CA GLY A 33 -8.44 -10.23 -7.64
C GLY A 33 -7.99 -11.69 -7.67
N ARG A 34 -7.13 -12.06 -8.64
CA ARG A 34 -6.63 -13.44 -8.77
C ARG A 34 -5.39 -13.64 -7.94
N PRO A 35 -5.27 -14.80 -7.24
CA PRO A 35 -4.06 -15.08 -6.46
C PRO A 35 -2.78 -15.02 -7.29
N GLU A 36 -2.81 -15.46 -8.56
CA GLU A 36 -1.66 -15.46 -9.45
C GLU A 36 -1.08 -14.06 -9.70
N SER A 37 -1.87 -13.01 -9.47
CA SER A 37 -1.37 -11.63 -9.61
C SER A 37 -0.31 -11.28 -8.55
N LEU A 38 -0.14 -12.12 -7.54
CA LEU A 38 0.81 -11.87 -6.46
C LEU A 38 1.60 -13.12 -6.04
N GLN A 39 1.37 -14.27 -6.70
CA GLN A 39 2.04 -15.53 -6.36
C GLN A 39 2.34 -16.35 -7.60
N GLU A 40 2.99 -17.50 -7.41
CA GLU A 40 3.27 -18.43 -8.49
C GLU A 40 2.00 -18.86 -9.24
N PRO A 41 2.07 -19.09 -10.56
CA PRO A 41 3.29 -19.06 -11.38
C PRO A 41 3.69 -17.66 -11.88
N CYS A 42 2.88 -16.64 -11.66
CA CYS A 42 3.09 -15.32 -12.27
C CYS A 42 4.06 -14.42 -11.50
N VAL A 43 4.20 -14.67 -10.21
CA VAL A 43 5.13 -13.97 -9.32
C VAL A 43 5.92 -15.02 -8.55
N PRO A 44 7.26 -14.89 -8.43
CA PRO A 44 8.05 -15.89 -7.69
C PRO A 44 7.60 -16.02 -6.24
N ALA A 45 7.73 -17.23 -5.68
CA ALA A 45 7.44 -17.44 -4.25
C ALA A 45 8.31 -16.53 -3.37
N ARG A 46 9.58 -16.34 -3.75
CA ARG A 46 10.52 -15.44 -3.06
C ARG A 46 11.08 -14.44 -4.07
N PRO A 47 10.34 -13.35 -4.34
CA PRO A 47 10.76 -12.36 -5.32
C PRO A 47 12.10 -11.72 -4.93
N GLY A 48 12.99 -11.54 -5.92
CA GLY A 48 14.25 -10.85 -5.71
C GLY A 48 14.05 -9.34 -5.53
N GLU A 49 15.15 -8.64 -5.26
CA GLU A 49 15.12 -7.20 -4.98
C GLU A 49 14.52 -6.37 -6.13
N ASP A 50 14.67 -6.84 -7.37
CA ASP A 50 14.13 -6.16 -8.55
C ASP A 50 12.60 -6.15 -8.60
N TRP A 51 11.93 -6.95 -7.77
CA TRP A 51 10.47 -6.91 -7.60
C TRP A 51 10.01 -5.84 -6.62
N TRP A 52 10.93 -5.20 -5.94
CA TRP A 52 10.63 -4.16 -4.96
C TRP A 52 11.05 -2.78 -5.46
N ILE A 53 10.32 -1.77 -5.04
CA ILE A 53 10.63 -0.38 -5.40
C ILE A 53 11.53 0.18 -4.31
N GLU A 54 12.83 0.15 -4.56
CA GLU A 54 13.88 0.45 -3.58
C GLU A 54 13.66 1.77 -2.84
N GLY A 55 13.34 2.83 -3.58
CA GLY A 55 13.14 4.15 -2.98
C GLY A 55 12.03 4.17 -1.93
N THR A 56 10.90 3.57 -2.25
CA THR A 56 9.76 3.51 -1.32
C THR A 56 10.02 2.53 -0.16
N VAL A 57 10.70 1.40 -0.45
CA VAL A 57 11.10 0.47 0.62
C VAL A 57 12.00 1.16 1.63
N THR A 58 12.96 1.96 1.17
CA THR A 58 13.85 2.74 2.05
C THR A 58 13.04 3.68 2.95
N GLU A 59 12.08 4.38 2.36
CA GLU A 59 11.20 5.29 3.11
C GLU A 59 10.30 4.55 4.10
N ALA A 60 9.81 3.37 3.71
CA ALA A 60 9.02 2.53 4.62
C ALA A 60 9.85 2.08 5.83
N ARG A 61 11.11 1.67 5.61
CA ARG A 61 12.00 1.28 6.72
C ARG A 61 12.26 2.45 7.66
N ARG A 62 12.48 3.64 7.10
CA ARG A 62 12.66 4.85 7.89
C ARG A 62 11.44 5.13 8.76
N ALA A 63 10.25 5.05 8.16
CA ALA A 63 8.99 5.29 8.88
C ALA A 63 8.77 4.25 9.98
N ILE A 64 9.01 2.97 9.67
CA ILE A 64 8.86 1.86 10.64
C ILE A 64 9.79 2.04 11.83
N ASP A 65 11.02 2.48 11.58
CA ASP A 65 12.04 2.63 12.64
C ASP A 65 11.86 3.92 13.45
N ASP A 66 11.08 4.87 12.97
CA ASP A 66 10.84 6.13 13.68
C ASP A 66 9.78 5.96 14.77
N PRO A 67 10.15 6.12 16.06
CA PRO A 67 9.18 5.95 17.15
C PRO A 67 8.08 7.01 17.17
N ASP A 68 8.27 8.14 16.49
CA ASP A 68 7.26 9.20 16.40
C ASP A 68 6.31 9.00 15.22
N THR A 69 6.53 7.98 14.39
CA THR A 69 5.71 7.69 13.22
C THR A 69 4.89 6.42 13.41
N LEU A 70 3.60 6.50 13.14
CA LEU A 70 2.75 5.34 12.92
C LEU A 70 2.87 4.97 11.45
N ALA A 71 3.57 3.87 11.16
CA ALA A 71 3.77 3.39 9.80
C ALA A 71 2.69 2.37 9.45
N VAL A 72 1.88 2.67 8.44
CA VAL A 72 0.70 1.87 8.10
C VAL A 72 0.74 1.47 6.63
N LEU A 73 0.52 0.18 6.36
CA LEU A 73 0.26 -0.30 5.01
C LEU A 73 -1.24 -0.34 4.76
N MET A 74 -1.68 0.22 3.64
CA MET A 74 -3.08 0.13 3.20
C MET A 74 -3.12 -0.31 1.75
N THR A 75 -3.85 -1.37 1.45
CA THR A 75 -3.98 -1.89 0.10
C THR A 75 -5.42 -2.23 -0.25
N GLY A 76 -5.76 -2.06 -1.53
CA GLY A 76 -7.03 -2.49 -2.10
C GLY A 76 -7.13 -4.00 -2.32
N ARG A 77 -6.11 -4.77 -1.94
CA ARG A 77 -6.17 -6.22 -1.98
C ARG A 77 -7.17 -6.73 -0.95
N LEU A 78 -7.96 -7.74 -1.33
CA LEU A 78 -9.00 -8.29 -0.47
C LEU A 78 -8.42 -9.09 0.70
N VAL A 79 -8.93 -8.84 1.89
CA VAL A 79 -8.56 -9.55 3.12
C VAL A 79 -8.59 -11.06 2.92
N LYS A 80 -9.69 -11.59 2.38
CA LYS A 80 -9.91 -13.04 2.26
C LYS A 80 -8.88 -13.76 1.38
N ARG A 81 -8.34 -13.08 0.38
CA ARG A 81 -7.48 -13.72 -0.62
C ARG A 81 -6.02 -13.43 -0.44
N PHE A 82 -5.67 -12.29 0.14
CA PHE A 82 -4.31 -11.76 0.07
C PHE A 82 -3.61 -11.50 1.40
N THR A 83 -4.32 -11.62 2.53
CA THR A 83 -3.70 -11.31 3.84
C THR A 83 -2.42 -12.12 4.08
N GLU A 84 -2.48 -13.44 3.88
CA GLU A 84 -1.32 -14.30 4.12
C GLU A 84 -0.17 -13.95 3.17
N ARG A 85 -0.48 -13.76 1.88
CA ARG A 85 0.56 -13.50 0.88
C ARG A 85 1.21 -12.14 1.05
N VAL A 86 0.43 -11.10 1.33
CA VAL A 86 0.98 -9.76 1.59
C VAL A 86 1.89 -9.80 2.82
N ARG A 87 1.43 -10.43 3.90
CA ARG A 87 2.24 -10.57 5.12
C ARG A 87 3.50 -11.39 4.89
N ASP A 88 3.43 -12.46 4.08
CA ASP A 88 4.59 -13.25 3.70
C ASP A 88 5.62 -12.40 2.93
N LEU A 89 5.18 -11.65 1.94
CA LEU A 89 6.06 -10.77 1.16
C LEU A 89 6.71 -9.70 2.05
N LEU A 90 5.94 -9.04 2.89
CA LEU A 90 6.48 -8.06 3.84
C LEU A 90 7.50 -8.70 4.78
N GLY A 91 7.21 -9.89 5.26
CA GLY A 91 8.11 -10.66 6.14
C GLY A 91 9.43 -11.01 5.47
N GLN A 92 9.42 -11.34 4.19
CA GLN A 92 10.63 -11.63 3.43
C GLN A 92 11.58 -10.41 3.39
N MET A 93 11.03 -9.21 3.46
CA MET A 93 11.78 -7.96 3.47
C MET A 93 11.95 -7.36 4.86
N SER A 94 11.49 -8.05 5.89
CA SER A 94 11.49 -7.56 7.28
C SER A 94 10.84 -6.18 7.41
N LEU A 95 9.76 -5.96 6.66
CA LEU A 95 8.96 -4.73 6.74
C LEU A 95 7.84 -4.93 7.75
N GLU A 96 8.11 -4.59 9.01
CA GLU A 96 7.17 -4.75 10.12
C GLU A 96 6.40 -3.46 10.38
N PHE A 97 5.40 -3.19 9.55
CA PHE A 97 4.52 -2.04 9.74
C PHE A 97 3.78 -2.12 11.08
N ASP A 98 3.49 -0.97 11.67
CA ASP A 98 2.68 -0.92 12.91
C ASP A 98 1.27 -1.46 12.68
N GLU A 99 0.70 -1.19 11.50
CA GLU A 99 -0.60 -1.71 11.09
C GLU A 99 -0.57 -2.09 9.62
N VAL A 100 -1.28 -3.17 9.27
CA VAL A 100 -1.44 -3.63 7.90
C VAL A 100 -2.94 -3.80 7.65
N HIS A 101 -3.46 -3.04 6.69
CA HIS A 101 -4.89 -3.04 6.37
C HIS A 101 -5.14 -3.43 4.91
N LEU A 102 -5.90 -4.50 4.71
CA LEU A 102 -6.45 -4.88 3.43
C LEU A 102 -7.95 -4.60 3.43
N THR A 103 -8.53 -4.38 2.24
CA THR A 103 -9.96 -4.05 2.18
C THR A 103 -10.85 -5.28 2.33
N PRO A 104 -11.97 -5.17 3.07
CA PRO A 104 -13.00 -6.22 3.07
C PRO A 104 -13.82 -6.23 1.77
N GLY A 105 -13.72 -5.19 0.93
CA GLY A 105 -14.48 -4.99 -0.30
C GLY A 105 -14.96 -3.55 -0.41
N GLY A 106 -15.71 -3.23 -1.47
CA GLY A 106 -16.32 -1.91 -1.64
C GLY A 106 -15.45 -0.86 -2.33
N GLY A 107 -14.31 -1.24 -2.86
CA GLY A 107 -13.42 -0.34 -3.60
C GLY A 107 -12.25 0.17 -2.79
N THR A 108 -11.13 0.40 -3.48
CA THR A 108 -9.85 0.77 -2.87
C THR A 108 -9.88 2.17 -2.26
N LEU A 109 -10.30 3.17 -3.03
CA LEU A 109 -10.25 4.56 -2.58
C LEU A 109 -11.18 4.84 -1.40
N PRO A 110 -12.46 4.44 -1.45
CA PRO A 110 -13.34 4.65 -0.29
C PRO A 110 -12.80 3.98 0.98
N PHE A 111 -12.23 2.79 0.85
CA PHE A 111 -11.62 2.08 1.97
C PHE A 111 -10.46 2.87 2.58
N LYS A 112 -9.53 3.36 1.74
CA LYS A 112 -8.36 4.11 2.22
C LYS A 112 -8.77 5.42 2.89
N LEU A 113 -9.68 6.17 2.27
CA LEU A 113 -10.16 7.44 2.84
C LEU A 113 -10.81 7.22 4.21
N ASP A 114 -11.68 6.22 4.32
CA ASP A 114 -12.37 5.89 5.56
C ASP A 114 -11.38 5.46 6.65
N MET A 115 -10.40 4.65 6.30
CA MET A 115 -9.39 4.16 7.23
C MET A 115 -8.49 5.29 7.75
N ILE A 116 -8.07 6.20 6.88
CA ILE A 116 -7.26 7.36 7.26
C ILE A 116 -8.03 8.24 8.26
N LEU A 117 -9.29 8.55 7.95
CA LEU A 117 -10.13 9.35 8.85
C LEU A 117 -10.31 8.67 10.20
N ARG A 118 -10.51 7.36 10.19
CA ARG A 118 -10.68 6.57 11.41
C ARG A 118 -9.42 6.61 12.28
N ILE A 119 -8.24 6.46 11.67
CA ILE A 119 -6.98 6.54 12.40
C ILE A 119 -6.81 7.93 13.02
N LEU A 120 -7.08 8.99 12.27
CA LEU A 120 -6.96 10.35 12.78
C LEU A 120 -7.96 10.65 13.90
N GLU A 121 -9.16 10.12 13.81
CA GLU A 121 -10.18 10.26 14.87
C GLU A 121 -9.76 9.53 16.14
N GLN A 122 -9.21 8.34 16.03
CA GLN A 122 -8.75 7.54 17.17
C GLN A 122 -7.43 8.04 17.77
N ARG A 123 -6.65 8.80 17.01
CA ARG A 123 -5.32 9.27 17.39
C ARG A 123 -5.21 10.79 17.18
N PRO A 124 -5.87 11.58 18.05
CA PRO A 124 -5.86 13.04 17.89
C PRO A 124 -4.48 13.67 18.09
N GLU A 125 -3.53 12.94 18.62
CA GLU A 125 -2.13 13.37 18.74
C GLU A 125 -1.38 13.43 17.41
N ILE A 126 -1.92 12.83 16.33
CA ILE A 126 -1.30 12.89 15.00
C ILE A 126 -1.48 14.31 14.45
N GLU A 127 -0.36 14.93 14.13
CA GLU A 127 -0.30 16.31 13.65
C GLU A 127 0.30 16.46 12.25
N TYR A 128 0.64 15.34 11.59
CA TYR A 128 1.16 15.32 10.23
C TYR A 128 0.89 13.97 9.56
N VAL A 129 0.51 14.00 8.27
CA VAL A 129 0.22 12.80 7.48
C VAL A 129 1.03 12.82 6.19
N ARG A 130 1.64 11.69 5.86
CA ARG A 130 2.26 11.49 4.54
C ARG A 130 1.70 10.23 3.92
N ILE A 131 1.31 10.32 2.63
CA ILE A 131 0.73 9.18 1.90
C ILE A 131 1.59 8.89 0.67
N TRP A 132 1.96 7.62 0.51
CA TRP A 132 2.68 7.09 -0.64
C TRP A 132 1.75 6.21 -1.44
N ASP A 133 1.49 6.54 -2.70
CA ASP A 133 0.57 5.80 -3.57
C ASP A 133 1.01 5.96 -5.04
N ASP A 134 0.67 4.99 -5.89
CA ASP A 134 1.00 5.02 -7.30
C ASP A 134 -0.11 5.58 -8.19
N ARG A 135 -1.28 5.80 -7.63
CA ARG A 135 -2.46 6.24 -8.38
C ARG A 135 -2.64 7.75 -8.33
N GLU A 136 -2.27 8.40 -9.43
CA GLU A 136 -2.41 9.85 -9.55
C GLU A 136 -3.86 10.31 -9.36
N GLU A 137 -4.82 9.53 -9.87
CA GLU A 137 -6.24 9.85 -9.77
C GLU A 137 -6.79 9.81 -8.34
N HIS A 138 -6.09 9.18 -7.41
CA HIS A 138 -6.47 9.16 -5.99
C HIS A 138 -5.99 10.41 -5.24
N MET A 139 -4.95 11.08 -5.72
CA MET A 139 -4.33 12.19 -5.01
C MET A 139 -5.29 13.35 -4.70
N PRO A 140 -6.14 13.82 -5.63
CA PRO A 140 -7.10 14.89 -5.30
C PRO A 140 -8.07 14.49 -4.19
N GLU A 141 -8.46 13.24 -4.10
CA GLU A 141 -9.38 12.76 -3.07
C GLU A 141 -8.70 12.69 -1.70
N PHE A 142 -7.45 12.24 -1.64
CA PHE A 142 -6.67 12.31 -0.40
C PHE A 142 -6.54 13.76 0.07
N ALA A 143 -6.20 14.66 -0.84
CA ALA A 143 -6.06 16.09 -0.52
C ALA A 143 -7.38 16.66 0.02
N ARG A 144 -8.50 16.38 -0.65
CA ARG A 144 -9.81 16.86 -0.24
C ARG A 144 -10.16 16.45 1.19
N VAL A 145 -9.98 15.18 1.50
CA VAL A 145 -10.31 14.62 2.82
C VAL A 145 -9.37 15.19 3.89
N LEU A 146 -8.07 15.26 3.60
CA LEU A 146 -7.10 15.78 4.57
C LEU A 146 -7.24 17.28 4.79
N ASP A 147 -7.59 18.06 3.76
CA ASP A 147 -7.89 19.48 3.90
C ASP A 147 -9.04 19.70 4.89
N GLU A 148 -10.06 18.85 4.86
CA GLU A 148 -11.19 18.93 5.79
C GLU A 148 -10.78 18.66 7.24
N THR A 149 -9.75 17.85 7.47
CA THR A 149 -9.27 17.55 8.82
C THR A 149 -8.44 18.69 9.42
N GLY A 150 -7.88 19.55 8.58
CA GLY A 150 -6.96 20.58 9.01
C GLY A 150 -5.56 20.09 9.37
N VAL A 151 -5.28 18.81 9.28
CA VAL A 151 -3.96 18.25 9.57
C VAL A 151 -3.03 18.49 8.38
N PRO A 152 -1.84 19.06 8.60
CA PRO A 152 -0.85 19.19 7.53
C PRO A 152 -0.47 17.84 6.92
N TYR A 153 -0.30 17.81 5.60
CA TYR A 153 -0.02 16.56 4.92
C TYR A 153 0.90 16.73 3.71
N GLU A 154 1.44 15.61 3.25
CA GLU A 154 2.22 15.52 2.02
C GLU A 154 1.76 14.26 1.26
N LEU A 155 1.56 14.41 -0.05
CA LEU A 155 1.22 13.29 -0.93
C LEU A 155 2.42 12.99 -1.82
N ARG A 156 2.85 11.72 -1.83
CA ARG A 156 3.97 11.24 -2.62
C ARG A 156 3.49 10.26 -3.68
N LEU A 157 3.44 10.72 -4.93
CA LEU A 157 3.12 9.86 -6.06
C LEU A 157 4.36 9.02 -6.39
N VAL A 158 4.20 7.70 -6.40
CA VAL A 158 5.24 6.77 -6.79
C VAL A 158 5.02 6.38 -8.25
N ASP A 159 6.03 6.61 -9.08
CA ASP A 159 6.01 6.26 -10.50
C ASP A 159 7.17 5.29 -10.74
N ALA A 160 6.86 4.03 -10.92
CA ALA A 160 7.86 2.97 -11.12
C ALA A 160 7.41 2.03 -12.23
N ASP A 161 8.38 1.47 -12.92
CA ASP A 161 8.11 0.49 -13.98
C ASP A 161 7.44 -0.76 -13.40
N MET A 162 6.39 -1.22 -14.05
CA MET A 162 5.71 -2.46 -13.69
C MET A 162 6.52 -3.66 -14.17
N LYS A 163 6.39 -4.78 -13.47
CA LYS A 163 6.94 -6.06 -13.88
C LYS A 163 6.01 -6.76 -14.86
N GLU A 164 6.59 -7.60 -15.69
CA GLU A 164 5.83 -8.57 -16.48
C GLU A 164 5.53 -9.80 -15.63
N ALA A 165 4.32 -10.34 -15.76
CA ALA A 165 3.97 -11.61 -15.14
C ALA A 165 4.80 -12.73 -15.76
N LEU A 166 5.27 -13.67 -14.93
CA LEU A 166 6.10 -14.79 -15.38
C LEU A 166 5.32 -15.94 -16.02
N CYS A 167 4.00 -15.91 -15.92
CA CYS A 167 3.12 -16.95 -16.44
C CYS A 167 2.73 -16.74 -17.90
#